data_ade3368d1943ae202d12ec0c49d84ff9
#
_entry.id   ade3368d1943ae202d12ec0c49d84ff9
#
_cell.length_a   1.000
_cell.length_b   1.000
_cell.length_c   1.000
_cell.angle_alpha   90.00
_cell.angle_beta   90.00
_cell.angle_gamma   90.00
#
_symmetry.space_group_name_H-M   'P 1'
#
loop_
_entity.id
_entity.type
_entity.pdbx_description
1 polymer ?
#
loop_
_entity_poly.entity_id
_entity_poly.type
_entity_poly.pdbx_seq_one_letter_code
_entity_poly.pdbx_strand_id
1 'polypeptide(L)'
;MNNEQLYKDFEALNKEASLGGGLNRIEKQHACGRMTARERIEMLLDKGTFNELDKFVVHRCTNFGMDKNKIPGDGMVSGYGKIDGRLVFVYAYDFTAYGGTLSATNAAKIVKVQQLALKNGAPIIALNDSGGARIQEGVNSLAGYASIFYQNTM
;
A
#
# COMPACT_ATOMS: atom_id res chain seq x y z
N MET A 1 -27.58 10.12 -12.56
CA MET A 1 -26.41 9.22 -12.80
C MET A 1 -26.92 7.80 -12.64
N ASN A 2 -26.69 6.94 -13.64
CA ASN A 2 -27.22 5.56 -13.60
C ASN A 2 -26.35 4.71 -12.66
N ASN A 3 -26.96 4.02 -11.69
CA ASN A 3 -26.24 3.17 -10.72
C ASN A 3 -25.37 2.10 -11.41
N GLU A 4 -25.80 1.57 -12.54
CA GLU A 4 -25.05 0.58 -13.32
C GLU A 4 -23.72 1.15 -13.83
N GLN A 5 -23.69 2.40 -14.27
CA GLN A 5 -22.45 3.05 -14.70
C GLN A 5 -21.50 3.27 -13.52
N LEU A 6 -22.01 3.66 -12.36
CA LEU A 6 -21.20 3.80 -11.15
C LEU A 6 -20.55 2.49 -10.72
N TYR A 7 -21.26 1.37 -10.81
CA TYR A 7 -20.69 0.05 -10.52
C TYR A 7 -19.58 -0.32 -11.50
N LYS A 8 -19.77 -0.08 -12.79
CA LYS A 8 -18.74 -0.35 -13.82
C LYS A 8 -17.49 0.51 -13.59
N ASP A 9 -17.66 1.79 -13.28
CA ASP A 9 -16.55 2.70 -13.00
C ASP A 9 -15.80 2.28 -11.74
N PHE A 10 -16.51 1.85 -10.69
CA PHE A 10 -15.91 1.33 -9.47
C PHE A 10 -15.13 0.03 -9.73
N GLU A 11 -15.70 -0.90 -10.48
CA GLU A 11 -15.02 -2.15 -10.83
C GLU A 11 -13.75 -1.90 -11.65
N ALA A 12 -13.80 -0.97 -12.60
CA ALA A 12 -12.63 -0.57 -13.39
C ALA A 12 -11.52 0.02 -12.50
N LEU A 13 -11.88 0.95 -11.62
CA LEU A 13 -10.94 1.55 -10.66
C LEU A 13 -10.37 0.51 -9.68
N ASN A 14 -11.21 -0.40 -9.21
CA ASN A 14 -10.80 -1.47 -8.32
C ASN A 14 -9.81 -2.44 -9.00
N LYS A 15 -10.02 -2.75 -10.26
CA LYS A 15 -9.11 -3.56 -11.07
C LYS A 15 -7.79 -2.84 -11.30
N GLU A 16 -7.82 -1.57 -11.68
CA GLU A 16 -6.63 -0.73 -11.84
C GLU A 16 -5.80 -0.68 -10.55
N ALA A 17 -6.43 -0.38 -9.41
CA ALA A 17 -5.78 -0.33 -8.12
C ALA A 17 -5.16 -1.68 -7.69
N SER A 18 -5.69 -2.80 -8.18
CA SER A 18 -5.13 -4.12 -7.91
C SER A 18 -3.85 -4.41 -8.69
N LEU A 19 -3.61 -3.70 -9.80
CA LEU A 19 -2.43 -3.87 -10.66
C LEU A 19 -1.19 -3.10 -10.18
N GLY A 20 -1.33 -2.24 -9.16
CA GLY A 20 -0.21 -1.45 -8.65
C GLY A 20 0.50 -0.67 -9.76
N GLY A 21 1.77 -0.94 -10.01
CA GLY A 21 2.54 -0.30 -11.07
C GLY A 21 2.22 -0.77 -12.50
N GLY A 22 1.26 -1.69 -12.66
CA GLY A 22 0.81 -2.23 -13.95
C GLY A 22 1.49 -3.53 -14.36
N LEU A 23 0.85 -4.25 -15.31
CA LEU A 23 1.24 -5.61 -15.72
C LEU A 23 2.72 -5.74 -16.09
N ASN A 24 3.26 -4.83 -16.89
CA ASN A 24 4.65 -4.89 -17.32
C ASN A 24 5.65 -4.85 -16.14
N ARG A 25 5.32 -4.14 -15.06
CA ARG A 25 6.16 -4.08 -13.85
C ARG A 25 5.98 -5.31 -12.97
N ILE A 26 4.77 -5.86 -12.93
CA ILE A 26 4.48 -7.14 -12.27
C ILE A 26 5.27 -8.26 -12.94
N GLU A 27 5.24 -8.36 -14.27
CA GLU A 27 6.01 -9.35 -15.05
C GLU A 27 7.51 -9.24 -14.78
N LYS A 28 8.06 -8.02 -14.74
CA LYS A 28 9.47 -7.81 -14.37
C LYS A 28 9.77 -8.25 -12.94
N GLN A 29 8.87 -8.03 -11.99
CA GLN A 29 9.01 -8.48 -10.61
C GLN A 29 9.07 -10.00 -10.55
N HIS A 30 8.15 -10.69 -11.24
CA HIS A 30 8.12 -12.14 -11.35
C HIS A 30 9.35 -12.73 -12.07
N ALA A 31 9.81 -12.08 -13.14
CA ALA A 31 11.03 -12.50 -13.86
C ALA A 31 12.28 -12.47 -12.96
N CYS A 32 12.29 -11.61 -11.93
CA CYS A 32 13.34 -11.58 -10.90
C CYS A 32 13.10 -12.57 -9.76
N GLY A 33 12.12 -13.47 -9.85
CA GLY A 33 11.77 -14.43 -8.80
C GLY A 33 11.09 -13.80 -7.57
N ARG A 34 10.53 -12.60 -7.70
CA ARG A 34 9.90 -11.86 -6.59
C ARG A 34 8.39 -11.83 -6.74
N MET A 35 7.68 -11.96 -5.62
CA MET A 35 6.25 -11.74 -5.55
C MET A 35 5.92 -10.24 -5.43
N THR A 36 4.73 -9.86 -5.92
CA THR A 36 4.16 -8.53 -5.65
C THR A 36 3.77 -8.37 -4.18
N ALA A 37 3.52 -7.12 -3.75
CA ALA A 37 3.05 -6.85 -2.39
C ALA A 37 1.75 -7.61 -2.06
N ARG A 38 0.83 -7.64 -3.02
CA ARG A 38 -0.48 -8.29 -2.86
C ARG A 38 -0.35 -9.80 -2.72
N GLU A 39 0.45 -10.43 -3.57
CA GLU A 39 0.73 -11.87 -3.48
C GLU A 39 1.38 -12.27 -2.16
N ARG A 40 2.31 -11.44 -1.64
CA ARG A 40 2.93 -11.68 -0.32
C ARG A 40 1.91 -11.61 0.82
N ILE A 41 0.96 -10.66 0.78
CA ILE A 41 -0.11 -10.57 1.76
C ILE A 41 -1.07 -11.77 1.65
N GLU A 42 -1.44 -12.17 0.44
CA GLU A 42 -2.31 -13.32 0.19
C GLU A 42 -1.68 -14.64 0.64
N MET A 43 -0.36 -14.77 0.51
CA MET A 43 0.39 -15.94 1.01
C MET A 43 0.49 -15.95 2.54
N LEU A 44 0.57 -14.78 3.17
CA LEU A 44 0.73 -14.65 4.61
C LEU A 44 -0.56 -14.92 5.38
N LEU A 45 -1.69 -14.45 4.84
CA LEU A 45 -2.98 -14.45 5.55
C LEU A 45 -3.83 -15.67 5.22
N ASP A 46 -4.71 -16.02 6.13
CA ASP A 46 -5.75 -17.02 5.89
C ASP A 46 -6.57 -16.61 4.66
N LYS A 47 -6.82 -17.57 3.77
CA LYS A 47 -7.47 -17.35 2.49
C LYS A 47 -8.80 -16.59 2.62
N GLY A 48 -8.94 -15.49 1.88
CA GLY A 48 -10.16 -14.69 1.82
C GLY A 48 -10.43 -13.82 3.04
N THR A 49 -9.47 -13.68 3.96
CA THR A 49 -9.65 -12.84 5.16
C THR A 49 -9.08 -11.42 5.01
N PHE A 50 -8.35 -11.14 3.93
CA PHE A 50 -7.75 -9.83 3.72
C PHE A 50 -8.79 -8.76 3.43
N ASN A 51 -8.77 -7.69 4.24
CA ASN A 51 -9.55 -6.49 4.06
C ASN A 51 -8.60 -5.31 3.84
N GLU A 52 -8.53 -4.85 2.60
CA GLU A 52 -7.64 -3.75 2.21
C GLU A 52 -8.20 -2.40 2.64
N LEU A 53 -7.33 -1.55 3.19
CA LEU A 53 -7.61 -0.18 3.58
C LEU A 53 -6.91 0.80 2.65
N ASP A 54 -7.58 1.93 2.35
CA ASP A 54 -7.02 3.04 1.56
C ASP A 54 -6.49 2.61 0.18
N LYS A 55 -7.19 1.67 -0.47
CA LYS A 55 -6.82 1.10 -1.78
C LYS A 55 -6.70 2.15 -2.89
N PHE A 56 -7.52 3.20 -2.84
CA PHE A 56 -7.68 4.18 -3.92
C PHE A 56 -6.92 5.50 -3.67
N VAL A 57 -6.24 5.65 -2.53
CA VAL A 57 -5.50 6.88 -2.27
C VAL A 57 -4.31 7.01 -3.22
N VAL A 58 -4.00 8.25 -3.59
CA VAL A 58 -2.86 8.60 -4.43
C VAL A 58 -2.02 9.69 -3.76
N HIS A 59 -0.76 9.81 -4.12
CA HIS A 59 0.09 10.87 -3.60
C HIS A 59 -0.40 12.27 -4.00
N ARG A 60 0.02 13.30 -3.24
CA ARG A 60 -0.33 14.70 -3.47
C ARG A 60 0.81 15.50 -4.12
N CYS A 61 1.94 14.85 -4.43
CA CYS A 61 3.08 15.48 -5.02
C CYS A 61 2.75 16.00 -6.43
N THR A 62 3.13 17.25 -6.71
CA THR A 62 2.99 17.91 -8.01
C THR A 62 4.34 18.20 -8.67
N ASN A 63 5.44 18.10 -7.91
CA ASN A 63 6.79 18.34 -8.39
C ASN A 63 7.25 17.25 -9.35
N PHE A 64 8.16 17.60 -10.24
CA PHE A 64 8.82 16.66 -11.18
C PHE A 64 7.84 15.86 -12.06
N GLY A 65 6.68 16.43 -12.38
CA GLY A 65 5.66 15.80 -13.21
C GLY A 65 4.87 14.67 -12.53
N MET A 66 4.97 14.56 -11.21
CA MET A 66 4.26 13.54 -10.43
C MET A 66 2.73 13.71 -10.49
N ASP A 67 2.24 14.91 -10.73
CA ASP A 67 0.81 15.19 -10.91
C ASP A 67 0.18 14.38 -12.05
N LYS A 68 0.97 14.03 -13.07
CA LYS A 68 0.55 13.25 -14.25
C LYS A 68 0.68 11.73 -14.08
N ASN A 69 1.29 11.28 -13.00
CA ASN A 69 1.57 9.86 -12.77
C ASN A 69 1.08 9.47 -11.37
N LYS A 70 -0.20 9.14 -11.27
CA LYS A 70 -0.84 8.75 -10.01
C LYS A 70 -1.24 7.29 -10.07
N ILE A 71 -0.67 6.49 -9.17
CA ILE A 71 -0.97 5.06 -9.05
C ILE A 71 -1.83 4.88 -7.79
N PRO A 72 -3.03 4.27 -7.89
CA PRO A 72 -3.85 3.95 -6.72
C PRO A 72 -3.08 3.09 -5.70
N GLY A 73 -3.29 3.36 -4.42
CA GLY A 73 -2.58 2.72 -3.33
C GLY A 73 -1.20 3.32 -3.04
N ASP A 74 -0.66 4.14 -3.95
CA ASP A 74 0.59 4.89 -3.81
C ASP A 74 1.81 4.04 -3.43
N GLY A 75 1.90 2.83 -4.00
CA GLY A 75 3.03 1.91 -3.73
C GLY A 75 2.95 1.20 -2.37
N MET A 76 1.75 1.14 -1.78
CA MET A 76 1.52 0.48 -0.50
C MET A 76 0.19 -0.26 -0.49
N VAL A 77 0.23 -1.55 -0.17
CA VAL A 77 -0.95 -2.36 0.16
C VAL A 77 -1.03 -2.47 1.67
N SER A 78 -2.14 -2.09 2.27
CA SER A 78 -2.31 -2.08 3.74
C SER A 78 -3.70 -2.51 4.14
N GLY A 79 -3.84 -3.14 5.29
CA GLY A 79 -5.12 -3.63 5.77
C GLY A 79 -5.01 -4.56 6.96
N TYR A 80 -5.96 -5.44 7.08
CA TYR A 80 -6.00 -6.46 8.13
C TYR A 80 -6.57 -7.77 7.60
N GLY A 81 -6.26 -8.85 8.29
CA GLY A 81 -6.77 -10.19 8.00
C GLY A 81 -6.55 -11.11 9.18
N LYS A 82 -6.47 -12.41 8.92
CA LYS A 82 -6.23 -13.40 9.96
C LYS A 82 -5.03 -14.27 9.61
N ILE A 83 -4.34 -14.74 10.64
CA ILE A 83 -3.36 -15.83 10.58
C ILE A 83 -3.76 -16.85 11.64
N ASP A 84 -4.05 -18.07 11.23
CA ASP A 84 -4.57 -19.14 12.11
C ASP A 84 -5.78 -18.67 12.93
N GLY A 85 -6.70 -17.94 12.27
CA GLY A 85 -7.90 -17.38 12.86
C GLY A 85 -7.71 -16.13 13.72
N ARG A 86 -6.48 -15.69 14.00
CA ARG A 86 -6.17 -14.52 14.82
C ARG A 86 -6.07 -13.25 13.98
N LEU A 87 -6.69 -12.17 14.45
CA LEU A 87 -6.60 -10.86 13.81
C LEU A 87 -5.16 -10.36 13.78
N VAL A 88 -4.72 -9.93 12.59
CA VAL A 88 -3.43 -9.25 12.38
C VAL A 88 -3.63 -8.06 11.44
N PHE A 89 -2.83 -7.04 11.63
CA PHE A 89 -2.72 -5.92 10.69
C PHE A 89 -1.46 -6.10 9.85
N VAL A 90 -1.52 -5.67 8.59
CA VAL A 90 -0.42 -5.86 7.65
C VAL A 90 -0.28 -4.66 6.73
N TYR A 91 0.95 -4.34 6.38
CA TYR A 91 1.25 -3.50 5.24
C TYR A 91 2.43 -4.07 4.43
N ALA A 92 2.39 -3.86 3.12
CA ALA A 92 3.40 -4.32 2.19
C ALA A 92 3.76 -3.21 1.20
N TYR A 93 5.05 -2.94 1.06
CA TYR A 93 5.55 -2.05 0.02
C TYR A 93 5.41 -2.72 -1.35
N ASP A 94 4.82 -2.01 -2.30
CA ASP A 94 4.68 -2.47 -3.68
C ASP A 94 5.81 -1.89 -4.54
N PHE A 95 6.84 -2.69 -4.76
CA PHE A 95 8.00 -2.28 -5.56
C PHE A 95 7.63 -1.99 -7.02
N THR A 96 6.51 -2.52 -7.53
CA THR A 96 6.03 -2.23 -8.88
C THR A 96 5.60 -0.77 -9.06
N ALA A 97 5.18 -0.11 -7.95
CA ALA A 97 4.75 1.28 -7.94
C ALA A 97 5.82 2.16 -7.27
N TYR A 98 6.45 3.03 -8.04
CA TYR A 98 7.50 3.96 -7.59
C TYR A 98 8.68 3.30 -6.85
N GLY A 99 8.98 2.00 -7.13
CA GLY A 99 10.02 1.25 -6.44
C GLY A 99 9.71 1.06 -4.94
N GLY A 100 8.45 1.05 -4.55
CA GLY A 100 8.04 0.94 -3.15
C GLY A 100 8.52 2.10 -2.26
N THR A 101 8.86 3.26 -2.84
CA THR A 101 9.41 4.38 -2.07
C THR A 101 8.39 5.00 -1.13
N LEU A 102 8.84 5.38 0.07
CA LEU A 102 7.98 6.03 1.06
C LEU A 102 7.61 7.45 0.62
N SER A 103 6.33 7.73 0.57
CA SER A 103 5.71 9.05 0.38
C SER A 103 5.02 9.50 1.66
N ALA A 104 4.63 10.77 1.72
CA ALA A 104 3.77 11.25 2.81
C ALA A 104 2.42 10.50 2.85
N THR A 105 1.87 10.14 1.69
CA THR A 105 0.59 9.45 1.57
C THR A 105 0.67 8.01 2.06
N ASN A 106 1.65 7.23 1.58
CA ASN A 106 1.76 5.84 2.03
C ASN A 106 2.27 5.72 3.47
N ALA A 107 3.06 6.69 3.96
CA ALA A 107 3.38 6.80 5.38
C ALA A 107 2.13 6.98 6.25
N ALA A 108 1.18 7.81 5.83
CA ALA A 108 -0.09 7.98 6.53
C ALA A 108 -0.92 6.68 6.57
N LYS A 109 -0.87 5.85 5.52
CA LYS A 109 -1.48 4.51 5.52
C LYS A 109 -0.84 3.60 6.58
N ILE A 110 0.51 3.58 6.65
CA ILE A 110 1.24 2.80 7.66
C ILE A 110 0.84 3.23 9.06
N VAL A 111 0.91 4.53 9.36
CA VAL A 111 0.52 5.10 10.66
C VAL A 111 -0.91 4.72 11.04
N LYS A 112 -1.85 4.82 10.09
CA LYS A 112 -3.25 4.42 10.32
C LYS A 112 -3.36 2.95 10.72
N VAL A 113 -2.66 2.06 10.01
CA VAL A 113 -2.69 0.62 10.29
C VAL A 113 -2.02 0.31 11.64
N GLN A 114 -0.90 0.99 11.99
CA GLN A 114 -0.25 0.88 13.31
C GLN A 114 -1.21 1.29 14.44
N GLN A 115 -1.90 2.42 14.29
CA GLN A 115 -2.88 2.90 15.28
C GLN A 115 -4.07 1.94 15.43
N LEU A 116 -4.57 1.38 14.33
CA LEU A 116 -5.62 0.37 14.36
C LEU A 116 -5.17 -0.91 15.05
N ALA A 117 -3.94 -1.37 14.78
CA ALA A 117 -3.36 -2.54 15.44
C ALA A 117 -3.26 -2.31 16.96
N LEU A 118 -2.72 -1.18 17.38
CA LEU A 118 -2.61 -0.80 18.78
C LEU A 118 -3.98 -0.75 19.46
N LYS A 119 -4.95 -0.08 18.82
CA LYS A 119 -6.32 0.04 19.35
C LYS A 119 -7.02 -1.31 19.55
N ASN A 120 -6.73 -2.29 18.69
CA ASN A 120 -7.32 -3.62 18.73
C ASN A 120 -6.50 -4.64 19.54
N GLY A 121 -5.33 -4.26 20.04
CA GLY A 121 -4.41 -5.19 20.71
C GLY A 121 -3.94 -6.32 19.79
N ALA A 122 -3.84 -6.05 18.50
CA ALA A 122 -3.47 -7.04 17.49
C ALA A 122 -2.04 -6.78 16.96
N PRO A 123 -1.29 -7.82 16.57
CA PRO A 123 0.03 -7.63 15.97
C PRO A 123 -0.05 -6.94 14.61
N ILE A 124 1.04 -6.25 14.26
CA ILE A 124 1.24 -5.67 12.93
C ILE A 124 2.45 -6.32 12.27
N ILE A 125 2.31 -6.64 10.97
CA ILE A 125 3.35 -7.27 10.16
C ILE A 125 3.71 -6.33 9.01
N ALA A 126 5.00 -6.03 8.89
CA ALA A 126 5.55 -5.19 7.83
C ALA A 126 6.27 -6.05 6.78
N LEU A 127 5.82 -6.00 5.54
CA LEU A 127 6.45 -6.67 4.40
C LEU A 127 7.22 -5.64 3.58
N ASN A 128 8.46 -5.38 3.99
CA ASN A 128 9.30 -4.34 3.42
C ASN A 128 9.90 -4.77 2.07
N ASP A 129 9.80 -3.90 1.06
CA ASP A 129 10.49 -3.97 -0.23
C ASP A 129 10.48 -2.56 -0.84
N SER A 130 11.52 -1.75 -0.54
CA SER A 130 11.48 -0.32 -0.80
C SER A 130 12.84 0.22 -1.23
N GLY A 131 12.81 1.14 -2.21
CA GLY A 131 13.96 1.95 -2.60
C GLY A 131 14.29 3.10 -1.63
N GLY A 132 13.56 3.24 -0.52
CA GLY A 132 13.79 4.29 0.49
C GLY A 132 12.78 5.44 0.42
N ALA A 133 13.20 6.66 0.76
CA ALA A 133 12.35 7.85 0.71
C ALA A 133 12.08 8.27 -0.74
N ARG A 134 10.85 8.70 -1.06
CA ARG A 134 10.50 9.26 -2.37
C ARG A 134 11.11 10.64 -2.55
N ILE A 135 12.18 10.72 -3.32
CA ILE A 135 12.97 11.95 -3.48
C ILE A 135 12.16 13.12 -4.05
N GLN A 136 11.17 12.86 -4.89
CA GLN A 136 10.28 13.87 -5.48
C GLN A 136 9.44 14.62 -4.43
N GLU A 137 9.22 14.03 -3.26
CA GLU A 137 8.50 14.63 -2.15
C GLU A 137 9.42 15.34 -1.13
N GLY A 138 10.74 15.18 -1.28
CA GLY A 138 11.72 15.84 -0.45
C GLY A 138 11.50 15.57 1.05
N VAL A 139 11.47 16.63 1.84
CA VAL A 139 11.32 16.58 3.31
C VAL A 139 9.99 15.95 3.76
N ASN A 140 8.95 15.98 2.93
CA ASN A 140 7.64 15.40 3.29
C ASN A 140 7.72 13.87 3.41
N SER A 141 8.51 13.21 2.56
CA SER A 141 8.74 11.77 2.69
C SER A 141 9.54 11.42 3.95
N LEU A 142 10.52 12.26 4.33
CA LEU A 142 11.28 12.08 5.57
C LEU A 142 10.40 12.28 6.81
N ALA A 143 9.50 13.27 6.80
CA ALA A 143 8.51 13.48 7.86
C ALA A 143 7.59 12.26 8.02
N GLY A 144 7.29 11.54 6.92
CA GLY A 144 6.58 10.28 6.95
C GLY A 144 7.28 9.21 7.78
N TYR A 145 8.61 9.07 7.62
CA TYR A 145 9.39 8.15 8.48
C TYR A 145 9.33 8.52 9.96
N ALA A 146 9.43 9.81 10.28
CA ALA A 146 9.34 10.27 11.67
C ALA A 146 7.99 9.87 12.30
N SER A 147 6.89 9.99 11.56
CA SER A 147 5.57 9.58 12.03
C SER A 147 5.47 8.07 12.28
N ILE A 148 6.07 7.24 11.39
CA ILE A 148 6.12 5.79 11.56
C ILE A 148 6.96 5.41 12.78
N PHE A 149 8.14 6.02 12.94
CA PHE A 149 9.02 5.75 14.10
C PHE A 149 8.35 6.12 15.41
N TYR A 150 7.64 7.24 15.45
CA TYR A 150 6.86 7.62 16.63
C TYR A 150 5.86 6.53 17.02
N GLN A 151 5.10 6.00 16.06
CA GLN A 151 4.14 4.92 16.33
C GLN A 151 4.82 3.61 16.79
N ASN A 152 6.04 3.33 16.32
CA ASN A 152 6.81 2.16 16.72
C ASN A 152 7.31 2.24 18.18
N THR A 153 7.35 3.45 18.77
CA THR A 153 7.81 3.66 20.16
C THR A 153 6.67 3.71 21.17
N MET A 154 5.43 3.83 20.71
CA MET A 154 4.20 3.86 21.54
C MET A 154 3.66 2.46 21.82
#